data_d1ba1ade976598bc495537947a97bc1b
#
_entry.id   d1ba1ade976598bc495537947a97bc1b
#
_cell.length_a   1.000
_cell.length_b   1.000
_cell.length_c   1.000
_cell.angle_alpha   90.00
_cell.angle_beta   90.00
_cell.angle_gamma   90.00
#
_symmetry.space_group_name_H-M   'P 1'
#
loop_
_entity.id
_entity.type
_entity.pdbx_description
1 polymer ?
#
loop_
_entity_poly.entity_id
_entity_poly.type
_entity_poly.pdbx_seq_one_letter_code
_entity_poly.pdbx_strand_id
1 'polypeptide(L)'
;MQEVEDAMNELIAPVADAKIKLQIIEWGAYDDQINLMLSSGEKLDIFLGTSNIRERGQRGQLYDIAEDVQTYAPDAYAAMERYINACYFDGALYGLPIYRDMAAQAGLICRKDILDETGFTVDDVKTMDDVEKVIEKVHELHPEMYALIPSDLKSGCLLNYIKGQFDDIS
;
A
#
# COMPACT_ATOMS: atom_id res chain seq x y z
N MET A 1 -11.51 -19.05 6.52
CA MET A 1 -10.50 -18.57 7.48
C MET A 1 -9.92 -19.69 8.32
N GLN A 2 -10.74 -20.50 8.99
CA GLN A 2 -10.24 -21.60 9.82
C GLN A 2 -9.29 -22.53 9.05
N GLU A 3 -9.64 -22.89 7.82
CA GLU A 3 -8.78 -23.72 6.95
C GLU A 3 -7.38 -23.11 6.70
N VAL A 4 -7.30 -21.78 6.56
CA VAL A 4 -6.02 -21.08 6.38
C VAL A 4 -5.22 -21.09 7.68
N GLU A 5 -5.87 -20.82 8.81
CA GLU A 5 -5.25 -20.86 10.14
C GLU A 5 -4.73 -22.26 10.46
N ASP A 6 -5.52 -23.29 10.16
CA ASP A 6 -5.13 -24.69 10.38
C ASP A 6 -3.92 -25.07 9.51
N ALA A 7 -3.93 -24.72 8.22
CA ALA A 7 -2.80 -24.98 7.32
C ALA A 7 -1.52 -24.22 7.75
N MET A 8 -1.64 -22.99 8.20
CA MET A 8 -0.50 -22.25 8.75
C MET A 8 0.04 -22.90 10.02
N ASN A 9 -0.83 -23.37 10.89
CA ASN A 9 -0.42 -24.04 12.12
C ASN A 9 0.25 -25.40 11.86
N GLU A 10 -0.18 -26.14 10.84
CA GLU A 10 0.50 -27.36 10.40
C GLU A 10 1.93 -27.09 9.91
N LEU A 11 2.17 -25.98 9.17
CA LEU A 11 3.48 -25.60 8.70
C LEU A 11 4.40 -25.10 9.82
N ILE A 12 3.86 -24.46 10.84
CA ILE A 12 4.64 -23.88 11.94
C ILE A 12 4.96 -24.91 13.02
N ALA A 13 4.10 -25.85 13.29
CA ALA A 13 4.26 -26.85 14.35
C ALA A 13 5.65 -27.57 14.37
N PRO A 14 6.27 -27.94 13.24
CA PRO A 14 7.58 -28.58 13.25
C PRO A 14 8.77 -27.63 13.50
N VAL A 15 8.58 -26.32 13.39
CA VAL A 15 9.66 -25.31 13.44
C VAL A 15 9.57 -24.37 14.63
N ALA A 16 8.39 -24.18 15.20
CA ALA A 16 8.18 -23.31 16.35
C ALA A 16 7.11 -23.91 17.29
N ASP A 17 7.38 -23.86 18.59
CA ASP A 17 6.40 -24.23 19.62
C ASP A 17 5.38 -23.09 19.82
N ALA A 18 4.67 -22.76 18.76
CA ALA A 18 3.72 -21.67 18.71
C ALA A 18 2.50 -22.01 17.86
N LYS A 19 1.39 -21.36 18.14
CA LYS A 19 0.18 -21.40 17.33
C LYS A 19 -0.21 -20.01 16.88
N ILE A 20 -0.57 -19.89 15.60
CA ILE A 20 -1.12 -18.68 15.02
C ILE A 20 -2.64 -18.69 15.21
N LYS A 21 -3.18 -17.55 15.60
CA LYS A 21 -4.58 -17.22 15.55
C LYS A 21 -4.77 -16.02 14.63
N LEU A 22 -5.49 -16.19 13.53
CA LEU A 22 -5.75 -15.13 12.59
C LEU A 22 -6.97 -14.30 13.03
N GLN A 23 -6.78 -13.00 13.06
CA GLN A 23 -7.86 -12.04 13.29
C GLN A 23 -8.03 -11.16 12.06
N ILE A 24 -9.21 -11.24 11.44
CA ILE A 24 -9.55 -10.40 10.30
C ILE A 24 -10.26 -9.16 10.79
N ILE A 25 -9.79 -8.03 10.31
CA ILE A 25 -10.39 -6.74 10.55
C ILE A 25 -10.75 -6.14 9.19
N GLU A 26 -11.97 -5.64 9.04
CA GLU A 26 -12.40 -4.93 7.86
C GLU A 26 -11.51 -3.70 7.61
N TRP A 27 -11.13 -3.48 6.36
CA TRP A 27 -10.13 -2.46 6.00
C TRP A 27 -10.52 -1.05 6.46
N GLY A 28 -11.80 -0.71 6.40
CA GLY A 28 -12.30 0.60 6.84
C GLY A 28 -12.19 0.87 8.35
N ALA A 29 -12.09 -0.19 9.17
CA ALA A 29 -11.96 -0.11 10.63
C ALA A 29 -10.56 -0.52 11.12
N TYR A 30 -9.64 -0.85 10.20
CA TYR A 30 -8.38 -1.51 10.53
C TYR A 30 -7.51 -0.68 11.48
N ASP A 31 -7.22 0.55 11.13
CA ASP A 31 -6.33 1.40 11.91
C ASP A 31 -6.89 1.72 13.30
N ASP A 32 -8.19 1.96 13.40
CA ASP A 32 -8.86 2.22 14.67
C ASP A 32 -8.82 0.98 15.58
N GLN A 33 -9.07 -0.20 15.03
CA GLN A 33 -9.04 -1.45 15.76
C GLN A 33 -7.62 -1.78 16.26
N ILE A 34 -6.60 -1.64 15.40
CA ILE A 34 -5.20 -1.84 15.80
C ILE A 34 -4.80 -0.84 16.89
N ASN A 35 -5.20 0.43 16.79
CA ASN A 35 -4.94 1.43 17.81
C ASN A 35 -5.58 1.05 19.15
N LEU A 36 -6.81 0.54 19.12
CA LEU A 36 -7.51 0.10 20.32
C LEU A 36 -6.80 -1.09 20.98
N MET A 37 -6.43 -2.12 20.19
CA MET A 37 -5.73 -3.30 20.69
C MET A 37 -4.39 -2.95 21.31
N LEU A 38 -3.57 -2.12 20.64
CA LEU A 38 -2.28 -1.66 21.18
C LEU A 38 -2.43 -0.81 22.45
N SER A 39 -3.50 -0.04 22.56
CA SER A 39 -3.73 0.84 23.71
C SER A 39 -4.32 0.10 24.91
N SER A 40 -5.10 -0.95 24.67
CA SER A 40 -5.72 -1.78 25.71
C SER A 40 -4.77 -2.84 26.27
N GLY A 41 -3.62 -3.07 25.63
CA GLY A 41 -2.71 -4.17 25.97
C GLY A 41 -3.26 -5.55 25.58
N GLU A 42 -4.21 -5.60 24.65
CA GLU A 42 -4.67 -6.85 24.07
C GLU A 42 -3.51 -7.56 23.35
N LYS A 43 -3.50 -8.88 23.40
CA LYS A 43 -2.46 -9.66 22.74
C LYS A 43 -2.51 -9.47 21.23
N LEU A 44 -1.48 -8.82 20.68
CA LEU A 44 -1.29 -8.58 19.26
C LEU A 44 0.21 -8.74 18.95
N ASP A 45 0.58 -9.88 18.41
CA ASP A 45 1.99 -10.22 18.18
C ASP A 45 2.47 -9.70 16.83
N ILE A 46 1.65 -9.83 15.78
CA ILE A 46 1.99 -9.42 14.41
C ILE A 46 0.77 -8.77 13.77
N PHE A 47 0.96 -7.68 13.08
CA PHE A 47 -0.09 -7.03 12.31
C PHE A 47 0.45 -6.38 11.03
N LEU A 48 -0.42 -6.12 10.08
CA LEU A 48 -0.08 -5.41 8.85
C LEU A 48 0.20 -3.94 9.15
N GLY A 49 1.42 -3.50 8.94
CA GLY A 49 1.81 -2.10 9.08
C GLY A 49 1.13 -1.23 8.01
N THR A 50 0.52 -0.15 8.45
CA THR A 50 -0.03 0.92 7.62
C THR A 50 0.85 2.18 7.73
N SER A 51 0.30 3.37 7.59
CA SER A 51 1.07 4.62 7.48
C SER A 51 1.82 5.09 8.75
N ASN A 52 1.59 4.48 9.93
CA ASN A 52 2.02 5.06 11.22
C ASN A 52 3.12 4.27 11.95
N ILE A 53 3.93 3.49 11.24
CA ILE A 53 4.93 2.60 11.85
C ILE A 53 5.96 3.39 12.67
N ARG A 54 6.47 4.51 12.15
CA ARG A 54 7.44 5.35 12.86
C ARG A 54 6.89 5.86 14.19
N GLU A 55 5.68 6.44 14.17
CA GLU A 55 5.05 6.98 15.38
C GLU A 55 4.78 5.89 16.42
N ARG A 56 4.37 4.70 15.98
CA ARG A 56 4.15 3.54 16.84
C ARG A 56 5.45 3.07 17.48
N GLY A 57 6.54 3.03 16.71
CA GLY A 57 7.87 2.73 17.25
C GLY A 57 8.31 3.74 18.32
N GLN A 58 8.17 5.03 18.06
CA GLN A 58 8.50 6.10 19.01
C GLN A 58 7.64 6.05 20.30
N ARG A 59 6.42 5.52 20.22
CA ARG A 59 5.55 5.27 21.39
C ARG A 59 5.85 3.98 22.13
N GLY A 60 6.85 3.21 21.69
CA GLY A 60 7.19 1.91 22.29
C GLY A 60 6.14 0.81 22.07
N GLN A 61 5.33 0.95 21.02
CA GLN A 61 4.29 -0.02 20.66
C GLN A 61 4.80 -1.13 19.73
N LEU A 62 6.02 -0.99 19.22
CA LEU A 62 6.65 -1.94 18.31
C LEU A 62 7.99 -2.39 18.86
N TYR A 63 8.33 -3.63 18.61
CA TYR A 63 9.60 -4.23 18.97
C TYR A 63 10.64 -3.99 17.86
N ASP A 64 11.89 -3.70 18.24
CA ASP A 64 13.00 -3.62 17.29
C ASP A 64 13.45 -5.03 16.92
N ILE A 65 13.28 -5.38 15.65
CA ILE A 65 13.61 -6.71 15.11
C ILE A 65 14.91 -6.74 14.30
N ALA A 66 15.74 -5.71 14.37
CA ALA A 66 16.92 -5.58 13.51
C ALA A 66 17.90 -6.76 13.62
N GLU A 67 18.15 -7.24 14.82
CA GLU A 67 19.03 -8.39 15.06
C GLU A 67 18.29 -9.72 14.85
N ASP A 68 17.03 -9.79 15.27
CA ASP A 68 16.23 -11.02 15.23
C ASP A 68 15.93 -11.46 13.80
N VAL A 69 15.61 -10.53 12.91
CA VAL A 69 15.27 -10.88 11.52
C VAL A 69 16.43 -11.52 10.78
N GLN A 70 17.65 -11.06 11.02
CA GLN A 70 18.85 -11.65 10.41
C GLN A 70 19.15 -13.03 10.96
N THR A 71 18.86 -13.24 12.23
CA THR A 71 19.14 -14.50 12.95
C THR A 71 18.09 -15.56 12.65
N TYR A 72 16.81 -15.21 12.70
CA TYR A 72 15.69 -16.15 12.65
C TYR A 72 14.98 -16.22 11.31
N ALA A 73 15.16 -15.21 10.44
CA ALA A 73 14.55 -15.14 9.13
C ALA A 73 15.53 -14.64 8.04
N PRO A 74 16.73 -15.26 7.90
CA PRO A 74 17.76 -14.79 6.98
C PRO A 74 17.31 -14.77 5.52
N ASP A 75 16.48 -15.72 5.10
CA ASP A 75 15.96 -15.77 3.73
C ASP A 75 14.99 -14.62 3.46
N ALA A 76 14.13 -14.28 4.44
CA ALA A 76 13.24 -13.13 4.35
C ALA A 76 14.03 -11.81 4.33
N TYR A 77 15.06 -11.71 5.16
CA TYR A 77 15.96 -10.55 5.16
C TYR A 77 16.64 -10.37 3.80
N ALA A 78 17.26 -11.44 3.26
CA ALA A 78 17.94 -11.41 1.97
C ALA A 78 17.00 -11.04 0.81
N ALA A 79 15.77 -11.56 0.82
CA ALA A 79 14.77 -11.23 -0.20
C ALA A 79 14.35 -9.75 -0.20
N MET A 80 14.45 -9.09 0.96
CA MET A 80 14.02 -7.71 1.16
C MET A 80 15.18 -6.72 1.34
N GLU A 81 16.44 -7.18 1.30
CA GLU A 81 17.64 -6.39 1.60
C GLU A 81 17.65 -5.02 0.88
N ARG A 82 17.23 -5.02 -0.38
CA ARG A 82 17.18 -3.80 -1.20
C ARG A 82 16.21 -2.74 -0.66
N TYR A 83 15.15 -3.16 0.03
CA TYR A 83 14.03 -2.31 0.44
C TYR A 83 13.93 -2.14 1.96
N ILE A 84 14.64 -2.95 2.72
CA ILE A 84 14.51 -3.01 4.18
C ILE A 84 14.88 -1.70 4.86
N ASN A 85 15.77 -0.91 4.23
CA ASN A 85 16.18 0.40 4.75
C ASN A 85 15.01 1.38 4.89
N ALA A 86 13.94 1.22 4.09
CA ALA A 86 12.73 2.03 4.21
C ALA A 86 11.94 1.76 5.51
N CYS A 87 12.22 0.66 6.19
CA CYS A 87 11.57 0.29 7.44
C CYS A 87 12.39 0.60 8.69
N TYR A 88 13.60 1.15 8.51
CA TYR A 88 14.42 1.65 9.63
C TYR A 88 14.00 3.06 10.01
N PHE A 89 13.73 3.27 11.28
CA PHE A 89 13.42 4.58 11.84
C PHE A 89 14.24 4.80 13.11
N ASP A 90 15.01 5.87 13.15
CA ASP A 90 15.86 6.24 14.28
C ASP A 90 16.83 5.12 14.72
N GLY A 91 17.26 4.28 13.78
CA GLY A 91 18.19 3.17 14.00
C GLY A 91 17.54 1.82 14.33
N ALA A 92 16.24 1.77 14.53
CA ALA A 92 15.48 0.56 14.83
C ALA A 92 14.67 0.05 13.63
N LEU A 93 14.56 -1.26 13.48
CA LEU A 93 13.75 -1.92 12.45
C LEU A 93 12.42 -2.37 13.07
N TYR A 94 11.35 -1.71 12.73
CA TYR A 94 10.02 -2.00 13.32
C TYR A 94 9.12 -2.90 12.47
N GLY A 95 9.58 -3.34 11.32
CA GLY A 95 8.81 -4.24 10.46
C GLY A 95 9.56 -4.60 9.19
N LEU A 96 9.02 -5.53 8.45
CA LEU A 96 9.53 -5.93 7.14
C LEU A 96 8.66 -5.36 6.02
N PRO A 97 9.26 -4.96 4.91
CA PRO A 97 8.48 -4.58 3.72
C PRO A 97 7.64 -5.77 3.25
N ILE A 98 6.46 -5.49 2.72
CA ILE A 98 5.66 -6.53 2.06
C ILE A 98 6.37 -6.94 0.77
N TYR A 99 6.75 -8.21 0.67
CA TYR A 99 7.35 -8.76 -0.54
C TYR A 99 6.27 -9.05 -1.59
N ARG A 100 6.02 -8.08 -2.44
CA ARG A 100 5.05 -8.17 -3.56
C ARG A 100 5.50 -7.25 -4.69
N ASP A 101 4.60 -6.82 -5.54
CA ASP A 101 4.86 -5.87 -6.61
C ASP A 101 5.48 -4.57 -6.06
N MET A 102 6.74 -4.33 -6.42
CA MET A 102 7.50 -3.15 -5.96
C MET A 102 7.34 -1.95 -6.91
N ALA A 103 6.47 -2.07 -7.90
CA ALA A 103 6.13 -1.01 -8.83
C ALA A 103 4.61 -0.86 -8.93
N ALA A 104 4.16 0.38 -8.99
CA ALA A 104 2.78 0.72 -9.28
C ALA A 104 2.75 1.73 -10.44
N GLN A 105 1.78 1.58 -11.32
CA GLN A 105 1.52 2.57 -12.36
C GLN A 105 0.32 3.41 -11.97
N ALA A 106 0.46 4.73 -12.06
CA ALA A 106 -0.68 5.62 -12.08
C ALA A 106 -1.25 5.66 -13.51
N GLY A 107 -2.56 5.63 -13.64
CA GLY A 107 -3.21 5.66 -14.94
C GLY A 107 -4.56 6.37 -14.87
N LEU A 108 -5.03 6.79 -16.02
CA LEU A 108 -6.36 7.35 -16.19
C LEU A 108 -7.26 6.26 -16.78
N ILE A 109 -8.41 6.08 -16.19
CA ILE A 109 -9.47 5.20 -16.73
C ILE A 109 -10.51 6.11 -17.35
N CYS A 110 -10.85 5.89 -18.61
CA CYS A 110 -11.87 6.64 -19.30
C CYS A 110 -13.06 5.75 -19.71
N ARG A 111 -14.22 6.34 -19.79
CA ARG A 111 -15.39 5.73 -20.42
C ARG A 111 -15.16 5.68 -21.93
N LYS A 112 -15.21 4.46 -22.48
CA LYS A 112 -14.94 4.25 -23.92
C LYS A 112 -15.93 4.97 -24.82
N ASP A 113 -17.23 4.95 -24.47
CA ASP A 113 -18.28 5.61 -25.21
C ASP A 113 -18.03 7.13 -25.34
N ILE A 114 -17.63 7.79 -24.25
CA ILE A 114 -17.32 9.22 -24.24
C ILE A 114 -16.01 9.50 -25.01
N LEU A 115 -14.99 8.68 -24.87
CA LEU A 115 -13.75 8.83 -25.63
C LEU A 115 -14.01 8.72 -27.14
N ASP A 116 -14.81 7.75 -27.57
CA ASP A 116 -15.17 7.55 -28.97
C ASP A 116 -15.87 8.79 -29.56
N GLU A 117 -16.72 9.48 -28.80
CA GLU A 117 -17.40 10.72 -29.20
C GLU A 117 -16.42 11.89 -29.42
N THR A 118 -15.31 11.92 -28.68
CA THR A 118 -14.28 12.97 -28.84
C THR A 118 -13.49 12.82 -30.14
N GLY A 119 -13.50 11.65 -30.75
CA GLY A 119 -12.69 11.29 -31.91
C GLY A 119 -11.26 10.92 -31.56
N PHE A 120 -10.87 10.92 -30.28
CA PHE A 120 -9.57 10.41 -29.83
C PHE A 120 -9.63 8.90 -29.56
N THR A 121 -8.48 8.27 -29.68
CA THR A 121 -8.25 6.89 -29.24
C THR A 121 -7.26 6.86 -28.10
N VAL A 122 -7.15 5.73 -27.39
CA VAL A 122 -6.14 5.53 -26.33
C VAL A 122 -4.72 5.71 -26.88
N ASP A 123 -4.53 5.38 -28.16
CA ASP A 123 -3.23 5.50 -28.82
C ASP A 123 -2.82 6.93 -29.14
N ASP A 124 -3.75 7.86 -29.15
CA ASP A 124 -3.49 9.29 -29.35
C ASP A 124 -3.07 9.99 -28.06
N VAL A 125 -3.30 9.37 -26.88
CA VAL A 125 -3.03 9.96 -25.56
C VAL A 125 -1.71 9.44 -25.02
N LYS A 126 -0.64 10.20 -25.20
CA LYS A 126 0.73 9.85 -24.76
C LYS A 126 1.28 10.77 -23.68
N THR A 127 0.78 11.97 -23.60
CA THR A 127 1.25 13.01 -22.68
C THR A 127 0.09 13.60 -21.88
N MET A 128 0.40 14.36 -20.84
CA MET A 128 -0.62 15.10 -20.10
C MET A 128 -1.30 16.17 -20.95
N ASP A 129 -0.59 16.78 -21.90
CA ASP A 129 -1.16 17.74 -22.84
C ASP A 129 -2.22 17.06 -23.76
N ASP A 130 -2.04 15.77 -24.08
CA ASP A 130 -3.04 15.04 -24.84
C ASP A 130 -4.26 14.72 -23.98
N VAL A 131 -4.05 14.42 -22.69
CA VAL A 131 -5.15 14.27 -21.72
C VAL A 131 -5.96 15.57 -21.61
N GLU A 132 -5.29 16.72 -21.54
CA GLU A 132 -5.93 18.03 -21.50
C GLU A 132 -6.84 18.26 -22.72
N LYS A 133 -6.35 17.96 -23.94
CA LYS A 133 -7.15 18.04 -25.17
C LYS A 133 -8.40 17.16 -25.13
N VAL A 134 -8.27 15.94 -24.58
CA VAL A 134 -9.43 15.04 -24.42
C VAL A 134 -10.42 15.64 -23.42
N ILE A 135 -9.94 16.18 -22.29
CA ILE A 135 -10.77 16.82 -21.25
C ILE A 135 -11.52 18.03 -21.86
N GLU A 136 -10.82 18.89 -22.59
CA GLU A 136 -11.43 20.04 -23.27
C GLU A 136 -12.53 19.58 -24.25
N LYS A 137 -12.25 18.53 -25.03
CA LYS A 137 -13.21 18.01 -25.98
C LYS A 137 -14.44 17.38 -25.32
N VAL A 138 -14.24 16.66 -24.22
CA VAL A 138 -15.36 16.13 -23.42
C VAL A 138 -16.19 17.29 -22.86
N HIS A 139 -15.56 18.35 -22.36
CA HIS A 139 -16.30 19.50 -21.84
C HIS A 139 -17.10 20.25 -22.92
N GLU A 140 -16.55 20.33 -24.15
CA GLU A 140 -17.29 20.91 -25.30
C GLU A 140 -18.53 20.11 -25.65
N LEU A 141 -18.44 18.77 -25.65
CA LEU A 141 -19.53 17.87 -26.02
C LEU A 141 -20.54 17.66 -24.90
N HIS A 142 -20.07 17.69 -23.67
CA HIS A 142 -20.84 17.38 -22.45
C HIS A 142 -20.56 18.41 -21.35
N PRO A 143 -21.00 19.66 -21.50
CA PRO A 143 -20.72 20.73 -20.52
C PRO A 143 -21.33 20.48 -19.14
N GLU A 144 -22.31 19.57 -19.04
CA GLU A 144 -22.93 19.13 -17.80
C GLU A 144 -22.11 18.08 -17.03
N MET A 145 -21.08 17.48 -17.66
CA MET A 145 -20.28 16.42 -17.08
C MET A 145 -18.98 16.95 -16.49
N TYR A 146 -18.54 16.33 -15.41
CA TYR A 146 -17.16 16.47 -14.96
C TYR A 146 -16.27 15.59 -15.82
N ALA A 147 -15.41 16.18 -16.63
CA ALA A 147 -14.55 15.47 -17.55
C ALA A 147 -13.42 14.67 -16.84
N LEU A 148 -13.07 15.05 -15.62
CA LEU A 148 -12.10 14.36 -14.78
C LEU A 148 -12.61 14.25 -13.34
N ILE A 149 -12.64 13.03 -12.83
CA ILE A 149 -13.01 12.75 -11.44
C ILE A 149 -11.84 12.00 -10.78
N PRO A 150 -11.34 12.45 -9.61
CA PRO A 150 -10.34 11.69 -8.88
C PRO A 150 -10.94 10.38 -8.35
N SER A 151 -10.17 9.30 -8.41
CA SER A 151 -10.61 7.97 -7.91
C SER A 151 -10.82 7.95 -6.40
N ASP A 152 -10.17 8.87 -5.70
CA ASP A 152 -10.21 9.02 -4.25
C ASP A 152 -9.99 10.50 -3.90
N LEU A 153 -10.83 11.02 -3.02
CA LEU A 153 -10.72 12.40 -2.54
C LEU A 153 -9.46 12.64 -1.68
N LYS A 154 -8.83 11.57 -1.18
CA LYS A 154 -7.65 11.65 -0.30
C LYS A 154 -6.33 11.43 -1.04
N SER A 155 -6.32 10.64 -2.09
CA SER A 155 -5.14 10.37 -2.89
C SER A 155 -5.35 10.88 -4.31
N GLY A 156 -4.94 12.10 -4.60
CA GLY A 156 -5.00 12.61 -5.95
C GLY A 156 -4.16 11.73 -6.89
N CYS A 157 -4.79 10.89 -7.72
CA CYS A 157 -4.09 10.08 -8.72
C CYS A 157 -3.15 10.92 -9.59
N LEU A 158 -3.58 12.13 -9.93
CA LEU A 158 -2.78 13.11 -10.66
C LEU A 158 -1.56 13.56 -9.84
N LEU A 159 -1.72 13.76 -8.53
CA LEU A 159 -0.61 14.13 -7.65
C LEU A 159 0.42 13.00 -7.55
N ASN A 160 0.00 11.75 -7.51
CA ASN A 160 0.89 10.60 -7.51
C ASN A 160 1.63 10.44 -8.85
N TYR A 161 0.95 10.73 -9.97
CA TYR A 161 1.61 10.79 -11.28
C TYR A 161 2.68 11.88 -11.31
N ILE A 162 2.35 13.09 -10.86
CA ILE A 162 3.27 14.22 -10.80
C ILE A 162 4.45 13.90 -9.89
N LYS A 163 4.21 13.34 -8.70
CA LYS A 163 5.29 12.91 -7.80
C LYS A 163 6.23 11.92 -8.46
N GLY A 164 5.72 10.91 -9.18
CA GLY A 164 6.53 9.95 -9.90
C GLY A 164 7.39 10.53 -11.03
N GLN A 165 7.06 11.72 -11.51
CA GLN A 165 7.90 12.45 -12.49
C GLN A 165 9.05 13.21 -11.84
N PHE A 166 8.98 13.45 -10.53
CA PHE A 166 9.95 14.25 -9.76
C PHE A 166 10.65 13.43 -8.66
N ASP A 167 10.67 12.12 -8.81
CA ASP A 167 11.18 11.18 -7.78
C ASP A 167 12.71 11.24 -7.57
N ASP A 168 13.42 12.20 -8.20
CA ASP A 168 14.77 12.60 -7.85
C ASP A 168 14.81 13.55 -6.62
N ILE A 169 13.68 13.75 -5.95
CA ILE A 169 13.56 14.60 -4.76
C ILE A 169 13.27 13.69 -3.53
N SER A 170 14.13 12.74 -3.29
CA SER A 170 14.13 11.98 -2.03
C SER A 170 15.39 12.25 -1.22
#